data_4fe5ac8d18b2d65a39e231211bcf5d50
#
_entry.id   4fe5ac8d18b2d65a39e231211bcf5d50
#
_cell.length_a   1.000
_cell.length_b   1.000
_cell.length_c   1.000
_cell.angle_alpha   90.00
_cell.angle_beta   90.00
_cell.angle_gamma   90.00
#
_symmetry.space_group_name_H-M   'P 1'
#
loop_
_entity.id
_entity.type
_entity.pdbx_description
1 polymer ?
#
loop_
_entity_poly.entity_id
_entity_poly.type
_entity_poly.pdbx_seq_one_letter_code
_entity_poly.pdbx_strand_id
1 'polypeptide(L)'
;MKSNVLVVIGVGGIGIAIAKREGAGKVVLLADINEKNLAKAAQELTDTGYVVETQLTDVSSFDSVESLVAKATSLGNVLQVVNTAGLSPNMASVEKLLQVDLVGAVYVLEAFGKVIAEGGAGIHISSMAGHMIPALGAETDKALMTTPANELMSLPVLQPANVPNTTYAYCLSKRANHLRIQAECLKWAERGGRVNSISPGIILTALAKHELDSPIGDGYRAMIQNSASKRVGTVDEVATLAHYLLAPDSGFTTGSDFLMDGGVIAAMKTGKIAL
;
A
#
# COMPACT_ATOMS: atom_id res chain seq x y z
N MET A 1 10.34 24.37 16.86
CA MET A 1 10.18 22.91 16.73
C MET A 1 10.05 22.59 15.25
N LYS A 2 10.63 21.49 14.76
CA LYS A 2 10.42 21.05 13.38
C LYS A 2 8.97 20.58 13.22
N SER A 3 8.36 20.87 12.07
CA SER A 3 7.01 20.37 11.76
C SER A 3 7.01 18.83 11.64
N ASN A 4 5.90 18.20 11.99
CA ASN A 4 5.69 16.79 11.69
C ASN A 4 5.19 16.66 10.25
N VAL A 5 5.68 15.65 9.54
CA VAL A 5 5.35 15.38 8.14
C VAL A 5 4.57 14.08 8.05
N LEU A 6 3.45 14.15 7.33
CA LEU A 6 2.72 12.99 6.81
C LEU A 6 3.06 12.86 5.32
N VAL A 7 3.64 11.76 4.92
CA VAL A 7 3.89 11.44 3.51
C VAL A 7 2.81 10.49 3.01
N VAL A 8 2.13 10.86 1.93
CA VAL A 8 1.11 10.02 1.28
C VAL A 8 1.52 9.79 -0.18
N ILE A 9 1.85 8.54 -0.50
CA ILE A 9 2.29 8.09 -1.82
C ILE A 9 1.13 7.39 -2.50
N GLY A 10 0.68 7.94 -3.63
CA GLY A 10 -0.57 7.56 -4.30
C GLY A 10 -1.75 8.42 -3.81
N VAL A 11 -2.23 9.33 -4.65
CA VAL A 11 -3.34 10.25 -4.35
C VAL A 11 -4.68 9.73 -4.87
N GLY A 12 -4.86 8.41 -4.88
CA GLY A 12 -6.16 7.77 -5.10
C GLY A 12 -7.12 7.95 -3.92
N GLY A 13 -8.33 7.38 -4.05
CA GLY A 13 -9.38 7.54 -3.03
C GLY A 13 -8.95 7.17 -1.61
N ILE A 14 -8.21 6.05 -1.45
CA ILE A 14 -7.70 5.60 -0.14
C ILE A 14 -6.66 6.58 0.40
N GLY A 15 -5.67 6.98 -0.42
CA GLY A 15 -4.62 7.91 -0.01
C GLY A 15 -5.18 9.24 0.46
N ILE A 16 -6.13 9.80 -0.28
CA ILE A 16 -6.78 11.08 0.08
C ILE A 16 -7.62 10.95 1.36
N ALA A 17 -8.36 9.85 1.53
CA ALA A 17 -9.13 9.63 2.77
C ALA A 17 -8.21 9.58 3.99
N ILE A 18 -7.06 8.91 3.89
CA ILE A 18 -6.07 8.86 4.96
C ILE A 18 -5.42 10.24 5.16
N ALA A 19 -5.06 10.95 4.07
CA ALA A 19 -4.49 12.30 4.15
C ALA A 19 -5.41 13.27 4.90
N LYS A 20 -6.71 13.25 4.62
CA LYS A 20 -7.72 14.06 5.33
C LYS A 20 -7.82 13.72 6.81
N ARG A 21 -7.75 12.45 7.15
CA ARG A 21 -7.90 12.00 8.53
C ARG A 21 -6.67 12.29 9.38
N GLU A 22 -5.47 12.18 8.80
CA GLU A 22 -4.19 12.27 9.51
C GLU A 22 -3.49 13.62 9.37
N GLY A 23 -3.85 14.43 8.38
CA GLY A 23 -3.09 15.62 7.99
C GLY A 23 -3.18 16.82 8.91
N ALA A 24 -4.21 16.87 9.79
CA ALA A 24 -4.39 18.01 10.68
C ALA A 24 -3.14 18.26 11.58
N GLY A 25 -2.62 19.48 11.58
CA GLY A 25 -1.44 19.87 12.36
C GLY A 25 -0.10 19.35 11.83
N LYS A 26 -0.08 18.78 10.62
CA LYS A 26 1.13 18.27 9.95
C LYS A 26 1.31 18.95 8.60
N VAL A 27 2.52 18.89 8.06
CA VAL A 27 2.76 19.13 6.62
C VAL A 27 2.43 17.84 5.90
N VAL A 28 1.46 17.88 4.99
CA VAL A 28 1.06 16.74 4.16
C VAL A 28 1.85 16.79 2.86
N LEU A 29 2.80 15.87 2.70
CA LEU A 29 3.53 15.69 1.45
C LEU A 29 2.82 14.63 0.61
N LEU A 30 2.19 15.07 -0.48
CA LEU A 30 1.55 14.20 -1.45
C LEU A 30 2.53 13.81 -2.56
N ALA A 31 2.56 12.53 -2.92
CA ALA A 31 3.38 12.01 -4.01
C ALA A 31 2.54 11.13 -4.94
N ASP A 32 2.69 11.32 -6.25
CA ASP A 32 2.03 10.51 -7.28
C ASP A 32 2.81 10.62 -8.60
N ILE A 33 2.66 9.63 -9.47
CA ILE A 33 3.24 9.66 -10.82
C ILE A 33 2.40 10.53 -11.78
N ASN A 34 1.14 10.78 -11.46
CA ASN A 34 0.22 11.56 -12.28
C ASN A 34 0.11 13.00 -11.75
N GLU A 35 0.74 13.92 -12.45
CA GLU A 35 0.79 15.34 -12.09
C GLU A 35 -0.61 15.96 -11.95
N LYS A 36 -1.56 15.59 -12.83
CA LYS A 36 -2.93 16.15 -12.78
C LYS A 36 -3.68 15.70 -11.53
N ASN A 37 -3.56 14.41 -11.19
CA ASN A 37 -4.18 13.88 -9.98
C ASN A 37 -3.54 14.51 -8.74
N LEU A 38 -2.22 14.67 -8.75
CA LEU A 38 -1.46 15.28 -7.66
C LEU A 38 -1.89 16.73 -7.43
N ALA A 39 -1.97 17.54 -8.49
CA ALA A 39 -2.42 18.93 -8.41
C ALA A 39 -3.87 19.04 -7.90
N LYS A 40 -4.78 18.18 -8.39
CA LYS A 40 -6.16 18.16 -7.93
C LYS A 40 -6.27 17.80 -6.44
N ALA A 41 -5.55 16.78 -6.00
CA ALA A 41 -5.54 16.35 -4.61
C ALA A 41 -4.96 17.44 -3.69
N ALA A 42 -3.88 18.08 -4.12
CA ALA A 42 -3.27 19.18 -3.37
C ALA A 42 -4.23 20.36 -3.21
N GLN A 43 -4.92 20.77 -4.29
CA GLN A 43 -5.90 21.85 -4.24
C GLN A 43 -7.04 21.50 -3.28
N GLU A 44 -7.62 20.30 -3.39
CA GLU A 44 -8.72 19.83 -2.54
C GLU A 44 -8.36 19.91 -1.04
N LEU A 45 -7.17 19.45 -0.66
CA LEU A 45 -6.71 19.51 0.73
C LEU A 45 -6.40 20.95 1.16
N THR A 46 -5.75 21.75 0.31
CA THR A 46 -5.43 23.15 0.62
C THR A 46 -6.70 23.97 0.84
N ASP A 47 -7.73 23.79 0.01
CA ASP A 47 -9.02 24.49 0.13
C ASP A 47 -9.75 24.14 1.44
N THR A 48 -9.42 23.00 2.05
CA THR A 48 -9.96 22.56 3.33
C THR A 48 -9.03 22.83 4.53
N GLY A 49 -7.95 23.62 4.32
CA GLY A 49 -7.11 24.17 5.39
C GLY A 49 -5.89 23.31 5.77
N TYR A 50 -5.53 22.29 4.99
CA TYR A 50 -4.29 21.54 5.22
C TYR A 50 -3.08 22.28 4.65
N VAL A 51 -1.92 22.10 5.27
CA VAL A 51 -0.62 22.53 4.74
C VAL A 51 -0.10 21.44 3.81
N VAL A 52 -0.10 21.69 2.51
CA VAL A 52 0.19 20.68 1.49
C VAL A 52 1.44 21.02 0.70
N GLU A 53 2.29 20.02 0.52
CA GLU A 53 3.41 20.02 -0.41
C GLU A 53 3.26 18.83 -1.37
N THR A 54 3.84 18.92 -2.55
CA THR A 54 3.72 17.90 -3.58
C THR A 54 5.07 17.49 -4.14
N GLN A 55 5.18 16.22 -4.56
CA GLN A 55 6.34 15.69 -5.26
C GLN A 55 5.88 14.72 -6.35
N LEU A 56 6.22 14.98 -7.61
CA LEU A 56 6.05 14.01 -8.69
C LEU A 56 6.96 12.81 -8.42
N THR A 57 6.40 11.60 -8.34
CA THR A 57 7.16 10.42 -7.89
C THR A 57 6.72 9.17 -8.64
N ASP A 58 7.68 8.50 -9.28
CA ASP A 58 7.53 7.11 -9.78
C ASP A 58 8.14 6.16 -8.76
N VAL A 59 7.33 5.39 -8.04
CA VAL A 59 7.80 4.43 -7.03
C VAL A 59 8.66 3.31 -7.63
N SER A 60 8.53 3.01 -8.92
CA SER A 60 9.37 2.00 -9.60
C SER A 60 10.80 2.50 -9.89
N SER A 61 11.09 3.79 -9.64
CA SER A 61 12.41 4.40 -9.75
C SER A 61 13.02 4.65 -8.37
N PHE A 62 14.16 4.02 -8.09
CA PHE A 62 14.87 4.21 -6.84
C PHE A 62 15.22 5.70 -6.60
N ASP A 63 15.77 6.37 -7.62
CA ASP A 63 16.18 7.78 -7.52
C ASP A 63 14.98 8.70 -7.25
N SER A 64 13.80 8.38 -7.81
CA SER A 64 12.57 9.12 -7.57
C SER A 64 12.09 8.98 -6.13
N VAL A 65 12.21 7.78 -5.55
CA VAL A 65 11.88 7.53 -4.13
C VAL A 65 12.88 8.22 -3.21
N GLU A 66 14.19 8.17 -3.49
CA GLU A 66 15.20 8.89 -2.70
C GLU A 66 14.98 10.42 -2.76
N SER A 67 14.60 10.96 -3.91
CA SER A 67 14.22 12.37 -4.04
C SER A 67 13.00 12.73 -3.17
N LEU A 68 12.00 11.84 -3.11
CA LEU A 68 10.85 12.02 -2.22
C LEU A 68 11.26 12.01 -0.74
N VAL A 69 12.14 11.11 -0.35
CA VAL A 69 12.69 11.05 1.03
C VAL A 69 13.45 12.32 1.38
N ALA A 70 14.29 12.82 0.45
CA ALA A 70 15.01 14.09 0.64
C ALA A 70 14.05 15.27 0.83
N LYS A 71 12.99 15.37 0.01
CA LYS A 71 11.94 16.38 0.18
C LYS A 71 11.25 16.23 1.54
N ALA A 72 10.82 15.04 1.91
CA ALA A 72 10.12 14.77 3.17
C ALA A 72 10.96 15.22 4.39
N THR A 73 12.24 14.86 4.41
CA THR A 73 13.17 15.21 5.51
C THR A 73 13.49 16.71 5.55
N SER A 74 13.47 17.40 4.42
CA SER A 74 13.63 18.86 4.36
C SER A 74 12.45 19.63 4.96
N LEU A 75 11.24 19.05 4.91
CA LEU A 75 10.03 19.64 5.47
C LEU A 75 9.90 19.48 6.99
N GLY A 76 10.51 18.44 7.58
CA GLY A 76 10.43 18.23 9.02
C GLY A 76 10.73 16.82 9.47
N ASN A 77 10.12 16.42 10.60
CA ASN A 77 10.18 15.06 11.12
C ASN A 77 9.20 14.17 10.35
N VAL A 78 9.69 13.16 9.67
CA VAL A 78 8.83 12.18 8.96
C VAL A 78 8.14 11.31 10.00
N LEU A 79 6.94 11.70 10.42
CA LEU A 79 6.20 11.02 11.49
C LEU A 79 5.31 9.91 10.96
N GLN A 80 4.71 10.10 9.78
CA GLN A 80 3.80 9.11 9.20
C GLN A 80 4.09 8.93 7.70
N VAL A 81 4.08 7.68 7.25
CA VAL A 81 4.26 7.33 5.82
C VAL A 81 3.15 6.38 5.39
N VAL A 82 2.44 6.74 4.34
CA VAL A 82 1.33 5.95 3.80
C VAL A 82 1.61 5.68 2.32
N ASN A 83 1.87 4.42 1.98
CA ASN A 83 2.07 4.00 0.60
C ASN A 83 0.80 3.32 0.08
N THR A 84 0.09 4.01 -0.81
CA THR A 84 -1.09 3.50 -1.52
C THR A 84 -0.84 3.37 -3.03
N ALA A 85 0.39 3.65 -3.49
CA ALA A 85 0.74 3.51 -4.89
C ALA A 85 0.67 2.03 -5.32
N GLY A 86 0.06 1.78 -6.46
CA GLY A 86 -0.10 0.45 -7.01
C GLY A 86 -0.96 0.46 -8.27
N LEU A 87 -0.92 -0.65 -8.99
CA LEU A 87 -1.66 -0.88 -10.23
C LEU A 87 -2.64 -2.04 -10.03
N SER A 88 -3.77 -2.02 -10.74
CA SER A 88 -4.62 -3.21 -10.83
C SER A 88 -4.17 -4.13 -11.97
N PRO A 89 -4.57 -5.43 -11.96
CA PRO A 89 -4.15 -6.41 -12.97
C PRO A 89 -4.42 -5.98 -14.42
N ASN A 90 -5.43 -5.14 -14.64
CA ASN A 90 -5.85 -4.70 -15.97
C ASN A 90 -5.14 -3.43 -16.46
N MET A 91 -4.26 -2.83 -15.65
CA MET A 91 -3.64 -1.53 -15.95
C MET A 91 -2.29 -1.64 -16.65
N ALA A 92 -1.60 -2.77 -16.53
CA ALA A 92 -0.21 -2.87 -16.98
C ALA A 92 0.21 -4.31 -17.31
N SER A 93 1.39 -4.47 -17.92
CA SER A 93 2.05 -5.76 -18.13
C SER A 93 2.48 -6.40 -16.79
N VAL A 94 2.75 -7.72 -16.82
CA VAL A 94 3.31 -8.46 -15.69
C VAL A 94 4.54 -7.77 -15.10
N GLU A 95 5.48 -7.39 -15.97
CA GLU A 95 6.72 -6.74 -15.56
C GLU A 95 6.45 -5.41 -14.85
N LYS A 96 5.60 -4.55 -15.41
CA LYS A 96 5.28 -3.25 -14.80
C LYS A 96 4.54 -3.41 -13.48
N LEU A 97 3.66 -4.41 -13.34
CA LEU A 97 3.00 -4.75 -12.08
C LEU A 97 4.04 -5.13 -11.01
N LEU A 98 4.97 -6.04 -11.33
CA LEU A 98 6.03 -6.43 -10.40
C LEU A 98 6.94 -5.25 -10.04
N GLN A 99 7.28 -4.40 -11.01
CA GLN A 99 8.11 -3.21 -10.78
C GLN A 99 7.43 -2.19 -9.85
N VAL A 100 6.14 -1.93 -10.02
CA VAL A 100 5.43 -0.94 -9.21
C VAL A 100 4.95 -1.53 -7.88
N ASP A 101 4.22 -2.66 -7.94
CA ASP A 101 3.50 -3.20 -6.78
C ASP A 101 4.39 -4.00 -5.83
N LEU A 102 5.55 -4.48 -6.31
CA LEU A 102 6.51 -5.18 -5.48
C LEU A 102 7.78 -4.35 -5.29
N VAL A 103 8.58 -4.13 -6.33
CA VAL A 103 9.88 -3.45 -6.19
C VAL A 103 9.70 -2.03 -5.67
N GLY A 104 8.76 -1.28 -6.22
CA GLY A 104 8.43 0.08 -5.78
C GLY A 104 7.95 0.15 -4.33
N ALA A 105 7.13 -0.83 -3.90
CA ALA A 105 6.73 -0.94 -2.50
C ALA A 105 7.94 -1.14 -1.58
N VAL A 106 8.90 -1.98 -1.99
CA VAL A 106 10.12 -2.23 -1.20
C VAL A 106 11.03 -1.02 -1.18
N TYR A 107 11.21 -0.30 -2.31
CA TYR A 107 11.97 0.96 -2.31
C TYR A 107 11.41 1.96 -1.29
N VAL A 108 10.10 2.13 -1.24
CA VAL A 108 9.46 3.02 -0.27
C VAL A 108 9.71 2.54 1.17
N LEU A 109 9.52 1.26 1.47
CA LEU A 109 9.72 0.70 2.80
C LEU A 109 11.17 0.84 3.28
N GLU A 110 12.15 0.49 2.42
CA GLU A 110 13.57 0.57 2.74
C GLU A 110 14.06 2.02 2.90
N ALA A 111 13.60 2.94 2.03
CA ALA A 111 14.06 4.32 2.06
C ALA A 111 13.47 5.09 3.26
N PHE A 112 12.17 4.97 3.50
CA PHE A 112 11.52 5.66 4.62
C PHE A 112 11.87 5.05 5.99
N GLY A 113 12.18 3.74 6.06
CA GLY A 113 12.69 3.11 7.28
C GLY A 113 13.97 3.76 7.80
N LYS A 114 14.80 4.32 6.91
CA LYS A 114 16.05 5.02 7.29
C LYS A 114 15.83 6.43 7.87
N VAL A 115 14.66 7.03 7.68
CA VAL A 115 14.39 8.44 8.05
C VAL A 115 13.16 8.63 8.93
N ILE A 116 12.40 7.59 9.19
CA ILE A 116 11.23 7.67 10.08
C ILE A 116 11.64 8.27 11.43
N ALA A 117 10.84 9.18 11.95
CA ALA A 117 11.08 9.78 13.26
C ALA A 117 10.77 8.77 14.38
N GLU A 118 11.38 8.97 15.55
CA GLU A 118 11.05 8.21 16.76
C GLU A 118 9.54 8.34 17.07
N GLY A 119 8.89 7.24 17.37
CA GLY A 119 7.43 7.16 17.55
C GLY A 119 6.62 7.22 16.25
N GLY A 120 7.28 7.34 15.10
CA GLY A 120 6.62 7.39 13.81
C GLY A 120 6.06 6.03 13.37
N ALA A 121 5.16 6.07 12.38
CA ALA A 121 4.52 4.86 11.87
C ALA A 121 4.32 4.90 10.34
N GLY A 122 4.42 3.72 9.72
CA GLY A 122 4.16 3.51 8.30
C GLY A 122 3.02 2.53 8.04
N ILE A 123 2.31 2.76 6.95
CA ILE A 123 1.33 1.83 6.39
C ILE A 123 1.61 1.62 4.91
N HIS A 124 1.59 0.36 4.51
CA HIS A 124 1.53 -0.03 3.11
C HIS A 124 0.14 -0.61 2.79
N ILE A 125 -0.51 -0.09 1.75
CA ILE A 125 -1.77 -0.65 1.27
C ILE A 125 -1.46 -1.79 0.31
N SER A 126 -1.69 -3.01 0.82
CA SER A 126 -1.62 -4.24 0.07
C SER A 126 -2.97 -4.58 -0.58
N SER A 127 -3.42 -5.83 -0.51
CA SER A 127 -4.72 -6.28 -1.01
C SER A 127 -5.10 -7.65 -0.44
N MET A 128 -6.39 -7.93 -0.33
CA MET A 128 -6.90 -9.28 -0.10
C MET A 128 -6.36 -10.30 -1.12
N ALA A 129 -5.99 -9.83 -2.33
CA ALA A 129 -5.43 -10.67 -3.38
C ALA A 129 -4.15 -11.40 -2.95
N GLY A 130 -3.35 -10.81 -2.06
CA GLY A 130 -2.19 -11.48 -1.47
C GLY A 130 -2.55 -12.70 -0.61
N HIS A 131 -3.79 -12.82 -0.16
CA HIS A 131 -4.31 -13.96 0.59
C HIS A 131 -4.98 -15.02 -0.30
N MET A 132 -5.10 -14.78 -1.62
CA MET A 132 -5.73 -15.71 -2.57
C MET A 132 -4.77 -16.79 -3.05
N ILE A 133 -3.47 -16.56 -2.98
CA ILE A 133 -2.48 -17.58 -3.35
C ILE A 133 -1.94 -18.32 -2.13
N PRO A 134 -1.59 -19.60 -2.26
CA PRO A 134 -1.03 -20.39 -1.16
C PRO A 134 0.36 -19.89 -0.75
N ALA A 135 0.87 -20.40 0.37
CA ALA A 135 2.26 -20.25 0.74
C ALA A 135 3.18 -20.85 -0.34
N LEU A 136 4.25 -20.12 -0.68
CA LEU A 136 5.18 -20.51 -1.76
C LEU A 136 6.30 -21.43 -1.28
N GLY A 137 6.27 -21.78 0.01
CA GLY A 137 7.33 -22.51 0.70
C GLY A 137 8.27 -21.58 1.47
N ALA A 138 8.81 -22.10 2.57
CA ALA A 138 9.55 -21.28 3.54
C ALA A 138 10.75 -20.55 2.93
N GLU A 139 11.49 -21.18 2.01
CA GLU A 139 12.65 -20.58 1.35
C GLU A 139 12.25 -19.44 0.41
N THR A 140 11.21 -19.65 -0.41
CA THR A 140 10.69 -18.63 -1.33
C THR A 140 10.09 -17.47 -0.57
N ASP A 141 9.28 -17.73 0.45
CA ASP A 141 8.69 -16.69 1.30
C ASP A 141 9.80 -15.88 2.00
N LYS A 142 10.86 -16.54 2.50
CA LYS A 142 12.03 -15.87 3.09
C LYS A 142 12.79 -15.03 2.04
N ALA A 143 12.99 -15.54 0.84
CA ALA A 143 13.65 -14.78 -0.23
C ALA A 143 12.86 -13.52 -0.60
N LEU A 144 11.54 -13.61 -0.78
CA LEU A 144 10.68 -12.44 -1.01
C LEU A 144 10.73 -11.45 0.15
N MET A 145 10.84 -11.93 1.38
CA MET A 145 10.90 -11.12 2.59
C MET A 145 12.20 -10.33 2.73
N THR A 146 13.35 -10.90 2.33
CA THR A 146 14.68 -10.38 2.74
C THR A 146 15.58 -9.95 1.59
N THR A 147 15.30 -10.35 0.34
CA THR A 147 16.14 -9.96 -0.81
C THR A 147 16.05 -8.43 -1.01
N PRO A 148 17.19 -7.72 -1.16
CA PRO A 148 17.21 -6.28 -1.44
C PRO A 148 16.37 -5.92 -2.67
N ALA A 149 15.78 -4.72 -2.66
CA ALA A 149 14.87 -4.29 -3.72
C ALA A 149 15.46 -4.39 -5.13
N ASN A 150 16.72 -4.00 -5.31
CA ASN A 150 17.44 -4.05 -6.58
C ASN A 150 17.75 -5.47 -7.09
N GLU A 151 17.63 -6.48 -6.24
CA GLU A 151 17.89 -7.88 -6.57
C GLU A 151 16.61 -8.72 -6.67
N LEU A 152 15.46 -8.17 -6.23
CA LEU A 152 14.20 -8.91 -6.18
C LEU A 152 13.83 -9.55 -7.51
N MET A 153 13.95 -8.80 -8.61
CA MET A 153 13.57 -9.29 -9.94
C MET A 153 14.45 -10.44 -10.45
N SER A 154 15.56 -10.76 -9.77
CA SER A 154 16.39 -11.94 -10.07
C SER A 154 15.84 -13.23 -9.46
N LEU A 155 14.92 -13.16 -8.52
CA LEU A 155 14.38 -14.33 -7.86
C LEU A 155 13.64 -15.25 -8.85
N PRO A 156 13.84 -16.58 -8.76
CA PRO A 156 13.20 -17.53 -9.67
C PRO A 156 11.68 -17.40 -9.71
N VAL A 157 11.03 -17.15 -8.57
CA VAL A 157 9.57 -17.02 -8.47
C VAL A 157 9.02 -15.82 -9.24
N LEU A 158 9.83 -14.81 -9.53
CA LEU A 158 9.45 -13.60 -10.27
C LEU A 158 9.82 -13.65 -11.76
N GLN A 159 10.45 -14.75 -12.22
CA GLN A 159 10.80 -14.89 -13.63
C GLN A 159 9.56 -15.12 -14.51
N PRO A 160 9.55 -14.66 -15.77
CA PRO A 160 8.39 -14.77 -16.67
C PRO A 160 7.82 -16.17 -16.80
N ALA A 161 8.68 -17.20 -16.73
CA ALA A 161 8.23 -18.60 -16.79
C ALA A 161 7.36 -19.02 -15.60
N ASN A 162 7.46 -18.33 -14.47
CA ASN A 162 6.78 -18.63 -13.21
C ASN A 162 5.65 -17.64 -12.89
N VAL A 163 5.46 -16.60 -13.71
CA VAL A 163 4.41 -15.58 -13.56
C VAL A 163 3.50 -15.58 -14.80
N PRO A 164 2.47 -16.43 -14.84
CA PRO A 164 1.75 -16.74 -16.08
C PRO A 164 0.86 -15.60 -16.60
N ASN A 165 0.43 -14.67 -15.74
CA ASN A 165 -0.47 -13.58 -16.12
C ASN A 165 -0.46 -12.44 -15.10
N THR A 166 -1.12 -11.34 -15.43
CA THR A 166 -1.18 -10.13 -14.62
C THR A 166 -1.93 -10.32 -13.30
N THR A 167 -2.96 -11.16 -13.26
CA THR A 167 -3.68 -11.48 -12.02
C THR A 167 -2.77 -12.18 -11.03
N TYR A 168 -2.00 -13.18 -11.49
CA TYR A 168 -1.04 -13.88 -10.65
C TYR A 168 0.10 -12.94 -10.20
N ALA A 169 0.63 -12.10 -11.10
CA ALA A 169 1.65 -11.10 -10.77
C ALA A 169 1.17 -10.15 -9.65
N TYR A 170 -0.08 -9.71 -9.74
CA TYR A 170 -0.69 -8.86 -8.72
C TYR A 170 -0.83 -9.60 -7.38
N CYS A 171 -1.41 -10.80 -7.37
CA CYS A 171 -1.54 -11.61 -6.15
C CYS A 171 -0.17 -11.88 -5.51
N LEU A 172 0.83 -12.22 -6.32
CA LEU A 172 2.18 -12.49 -5.88
C LEU A 172 2.84 -11.24 -5.26
N SER A 173 2.71 -10.08 -5.92
CA SER A 173 3.22 -8.80 -5.39
C SER A 173 2.58 -8.47 -4.05
N LYS A 174 1.25 -8.60 -3.94
CA LYS A 174 0.53 -8.29 -2.71
C LYS A 174 0.85 -9.29 -1.58
N ARG A 175 1.06 -10.58 -1.90
CA ARG A 175 1.59 -11.53 -0.93
C ARG A 175 3.01 -11.16 -0.47
N ALA A 176 3.89 -10.83 -1.41
CA ALA A 176 5.25 -10.44 -1.06
C ALA A 176 5.28 -9.19 -0.16
N ASN A 177 4.35 -8.24 -0.36
CA ASN A 177 4.21 -7.08 0.51
C ASN A 177 3.88 -7.47 1.96
N HIS A 178 2.98 -8.46 2.18
CA HIS A 178 2.71 -8.98 3.54
C HIS A 178 3.97 -9.53 4.20
N LEU A 179 4.77 -10.28 3.43
CA LEU A 179 6.01 -10.87 3.92
C LEU A 179 7.06 -9.79 4.19
N ARG A 180 7.16 -8.80 3.29
CA ARG A 180 8.14 -7.71 3.41
C ARG A 180 7.96 -6.87 4.66
N ILE A 181 6.73 -6.56 5.02
CA ILE A 181 6.40 -5.82 6.25
C ILE A 181 6.99 -6.48 7.49
N GLN A 182 7.03 -7.81 7.55
CA GLN A 182 7.59 -8.55 8.69
C GLN A 182 9.12 -8.34 8.83
N ALA A 183 9.84 -8.24 7.71
CA ALA A 183 11.27 -7.95 7.76
C ALA A 183 11.55 -6.45 7.99
N GLU A 184 10.81 -5.58 7.33
CA GLU A 184 11.03 -4.14 7.42
C GLU A 184 10.67 -3.57 8.79
N CYS A 185 9.70 -4.15 9.52
CA CYS A 185 9.36 -3.68 10.85
C CYS A 185 10.54 -3.71 11.83
N LEU A 186 11.46 -4.65 11.66
CA LEU A 186 12.67 -4.74 12.48
C LEU A 186 13.62 -3.57 12.20
N LYS A 187 13.79 -3.21 10.92
CA LYS A 187 14.63 -2.06 10.50
C LYS A 187 13.99 -0.72 10.92
N TRP A 188 12.67 -0.59 10.81
CA TRP A 188 11.96 0.60 11.26
C TRP A 188 12.08 0.78 12.78
N ALA A 189 12.06 -0.33 13.53
CA ALA A 189 12.21 -0.32 15.00
C ALA A 189 13.59 0.17 15.47
N GLU A 190 14.66 0.03 14.66
CA GLU A 190 15.99 0.60 14.97
C GLU A 190 15.95 2.12 15.14
N ARG A 191 14.93 2.78 14.57
CA ARG A 191 14.67 4.22 14.72
C ARG A 191 13.48 4.54 15.64
N GLY A 192 12.94 3.54 16.33
CA GLY A 192 11.73 3.71 17.14
C GLY A 192 10.44 3.85 16.33
N GLY A 193 10.47 3.51 15.04
CA GLY A 193 9.30 3.51 14.16
C GLY A 193 8.59 2.16 14.09
N ARG A 194 7.37 2.14 13.58
CA ARG A 194 6.54 0.95 13.34
C ARG A 194 6.07 0.93 11.89
N VAL A 195 5.88 -0.25 11.31
CA VAL A 195 5.28 -0.39 9.98
C VAL A 195 4.37 -1.60 9.91
N ASN A 196 3.21 -1.42 9.28
CA ASN A 196 2.21 -2.47 9.07
C ASN A 196 1.66 -2.40 7.64
N SER A 197 0.93 -3.42 7.20
CA SER A 197 0.12 -3.35 5.99
C SER A 197 -1.37 -3.49 6.29
N ILE A 198 -2.16 -2.90 5.42
CA ILE A 198 -3.60 -3.16 5.33
C ILE A 198 -3.83 -3.87 4.01
N SER A 199 -4.60 -4.95 4.04
CA SER A 199 -5.04 -5.72 2.87
C SER A 199 -6.55 -5.50 2.67
N PRO A 200 -6.95 -4.42 1.96
CA PRO A 200 -8.35 -4.18 1.70
C PRO A 200 -8.93 -5.23 0.74
N GLY A 201 -10.21 -5.51 0.91
CA GLY A 201 -11.03 -6.19 -0.08
C GLY A 201 -11.50 -5.22 -1.18
N ILE A 202 -12.74 -5.39 -1.62
CA ILE A 202 -13.34 -4.55 -2.65
C ILE A 202 -13.78 -3.23 -2.01
N ILE A 203 -13.01 -2.16 -2.21
CA ILE A 203 -13.27 -0.81 -1.68
C ILE A 203 -13.80 0.08 -2.80
N LEU A 204 -14.91 0.77 -2.58
CA LEU A 204 -15.50 1.64 -3.57
C LEU A 204 -14.63 2.87 -3.83
N THR A 205 -13.85 2.79 -4.88
CA THR A 205 -13.03 3.87 -5.45
C THR A 205 -13.48 4.13 -6.89
N ALA A 206 -13.00 5.19 -7.52
CA ALA A 206 -13.25 5.43 -8.95
C ALA A 206 -12.78 4.24 -9.82
N LEU A 207 -11.63 3.64 -9.47
CA LEU A 207 -11.11 2.45 -10.14
C LEU A 207 -12.02 1.24 -9.94
N ALA A 208 -12.40 0.93 -8.69
CA ALA A 208 -13.27 -0.20 -8.38
C ALA A 208 -14.66 -0.05 -9.02
N LYS A 209 -15.19 1.17 -9.12
CA LYS A 209 -16.44 1.41 -9.83
C LYS A 209 -16.32 1.06 -11.31
N HIS A 210 -15.22 1.47 -11.96
CA HIS A 210 -14.98 1.13 -13.36
C HIS A 210 -14.84 -0.39 -13.56
N GLU A 211 -14.17 -1.10 -12.66
CA GLU A 211 -14.02 -2.56 -12.70
C GLU A 211 -15.37 -3.28 -12.47
N LEU A 212 -16.18 -2.81 -11.53
CA LEU A 212 -17.52 -3.35 -11.28
C LEU A 212 -18.46 -3.17 -12.46
N ASP A 213 -18.32 -2.08 -13.22
CA ASP A 213 -19.12 -1.80 -14.42
C ASP A 213 -18.59 -2.50 -15.70
N SER A 214 -17.46 -3.22 -15.60
CA SER A 214 -16.83 -3.94 -16.71
C SER A 214 -17.24 -5.42 -16.77
N PRO A 215 -16.88 -6.17 -17.82
CA PRO A 215 -17.18 -7.61 -17.95
C PRO A 215 -16.61 -8.47 -16.79
N ILE A 216 -15.53 -8.05 -16.14
CA ILE A 216 -14.99 -8.74 -14.95
C ILE A 216 -15.79 -8.45 -13.68
N GLY A 217 -16.71 -7.50 -13.71
CA GLY A 217 -17.52 -7.10 -12.57
C GLY A 217 -18.41 -8.22 -12.00
N ASP A 218 -18.78 -9.23 -12.81
CA ASP A 218 -19.58 -10.37 -12.33
C ASP A 218 -18.84 -11.15 -11.23
N GLY A 219 -17.54 -11.37 -11.37
CA GLY A 219 -16.72 -12.01 -10.35
C GLY A 219 -16.68 -11.19 -9.05
N TYR A 220 -16.49 -9.89 -9.14
CA TYR A 220 -16.53 -9.00 -7.97
C TYR A 220 -17.91 -8.96 -7.32
N ARG A 221 -18.99 -8.91 -8.09
CA ARG A 221 -20.37 -8.97 -7.55
C ARG A 221 -20.64 -10.29 -6.82
N ALA A 222 -20.17 -11.41 -7.37
CA ALA A 222 -20.28 -12.72 -6.72
C ALA A 222 -19.48 -12.75 -5.39
N MET A 223 -18.26 -12.21 -5.35
CA MET A 223 -17.48 -12.08 -4.13
C MET A 223 -18.21 -11.25 -3.08
N ILE A 224 -18.76 -10.09 -3.47
CA ILE A 224 -19.51 -9.22 -2.56
C ILE A 224 -20.74 -9.94 -1.99
N GLN A 225 -21.55 -10.56 -2.83
CA GLN A 225 -22.79 -11.24 -2.41
C GLN A 225 -22.53 -12.41 -1.46
N ASN A 226 -21.41 -13.11 -1.63
CA ASN A 226 -21.05 -14.26 -0.82
C ASN A 226 -20.14 -13.95 0.37
N SER A 227 -19.67 -12.71 0.49
CA SER A 227 -18.91 -12.24 1.66
C SER A 227 -19.81 -12.13 2.90
N ALA A 228 -19.20 -12.03 4.08
CA ALA A 228 -19.95 -11.85 5.32
C ALA A 228 -20.65 -10.47 5.38
N SER A 229 -19.99 -9.42 4.89
CA SER A 229 -20.52 -8.05 4.90
C SER A 229 -21.58 -7.79 3.83
N LYS A 230 -21.56 -8.55 2.73
CA LYS A 230 -22.46 -8.42 1.56
C LYS A 230 -22.50 -7.02 0.94
N ARG A 231 -21.45 -6.27 1.09
CA ARG A 231 -21.29 -4.93 0.53
C ARG A 231 -19.82 -4.64 0.20
N VAL A 232 -19.56 -3.62 -0.59
CA VAL A 232 -18.25 -3.02 -0.76
C VAL A 232 -17.83 -2.28 0.52
N GLY A 233 -16.53 -2.19 0.77
CA GLY A 233 -15.98 -1.29 1.77
C GLY A 233 -15.88 0.14 1.25
N THR A 234 -15.69 1.10 2.15
CA THR A 234 -15.47 2.50 1.82
C THR A 234 -14.03 2.91 2.09
N VAL A 235 -13.56 3.98 1.44
CA VAL A 235 -12.23 4.54 1.69
C VAL A 235 -12.09 5.06 3.13
N ASP A 236 -13.18 5.52 3.74
CA ASP A 236 -13.20 5.98 5.13
C ASP A 236 -13.04 4.84 6.14
N GLU A 237 -13.54 3.64 5.84
CA GLU A 237 -13.30 2.46 6.66
C GLU A 237 -11.82 2.07 6.64
N VAL A 238 -11.17 2.14 5.47
CA VAL A 238 -9.71 1.93 5.38
C VAL A 238 -8.96 3.02 6.14
N ALA A 239 -9.37 4.29 6.00
CA ALA A 239 -8.75 5.40 6.73
C ALA A 239 -8.94 5.28 8.25
N THR A 240 -10.03 4.65 8.71
CA THR A 240 -10.27 4.39 10.14
C THR A 240 -9.27 3.38 10.70
N LEU A 241 -9.03 2.28 10.00
CA LEU A 241 -8.00 1.31 10.40
C LEU A 241 -6.59 1.92 10.31
N ALA A 242 -6.33 2.69 9.25
CA ALA A 242 -5.07 3.41 9.07
C ALA A 242 -4.81 4.37 10.24
N HIS A 243 -5.83 5.10 10.69
CA HIS A 243 -5.72 5.99 11.85
C HIS A 243 -5.25 5.23 13.10
N TYR A 244 -5.88 4.10 13.44
CA TYR A 244 -5.46 3.28 14.56
C TYR A 244 -4.00 2.84 14.44
N LEU A 245 -3.60 2.34 13.27
CA LEU A 245 -2.24 1.82 13.06
C LEU A 245 -1.16 2.92 13.05
N LEU A 246 -1.51 4.15 12.68
CA LEU A 246 -0.61 5.31 12.67
C LEU A 246 -0.56 6.01 14.05
N ALA A 247 -1.55 5.81 14.90
CA ALA A 247 -1.64 6.43 16.21
C ALA A 247 -0.69 5.79 17.24
N PRO A 248 -0.28 6.51 18.29
CA PRO A 248 0.52 5.96 19.39
C PRO A 248 -0.15 4.79 20.11
N ASP A 249 -1.47 4.73 20.12
CA ASP A 249 -2.26 3.68 20.80
C ASP A 249 -2.00 2.28 20.24
N SER A 250 -1.52 2.18 18.99
CA SER A 250 -1.08 0.92 18.38
C SER A 250 0.40 0.59 18.63
N GLY A 251 0.99 1.10 19.71
CA GLY A 251 2.43 0.99 20.00
C GLY A 251 3.01 -0.42 20.04
N PHE A 252 2.20 -1.44 20.31
CA PHE A 252 2.62 -2.86 20.28
C PHE A 252 2.28 -3.57 18.96
N THR A 253 1.78 -2.83 17.96
CA THR A 253 1.35 -3.37 16.67
C THR A 253 2.34 -2.98 15.58
N THR A 254 3.18 -3.92 15.14
CA THR A 254 4.14 -3.72 14.05
C THR A 254 4.42 -5.04 13.34
N GLY A 255 4.80 -5.01 12.05
CA GLY A 255 5.11 -6.20 11.26
C GLY A 255 3.88 -7.03 10.87
N SER A 256 2.69 -6.49 11.01
CA SER A 256 1.42 -7.21 10.79
C SER A 256 0.74 -6.76 9.51
N ASP A 257 0.03 -7.71 8.88
CA ASP A 257 -0.91 -7.42 7.80
C ASP A 257 -2.35 -7.52 8.31
N PHE A 258 -3.15 -6.51 8.03
CA PHE A 258 -4.54 -6.42 8.47
C PHE A 258 -5.49 -6.65 7.30
N LEU A 259 -6.00 -7.87 7.19
CA LEU A 259 -7.00 -8.23 6.20
C LEU A 259 -8.34 -7.57 6.53
N MET A 260 -8.77 -6.64 5.67
CA MET A 260 -9.97 -5.84 5.81
C MET A 260 -10.85 -5.99 4.55
N ASP A 261 -11.50 -7.13 4.38
CA ASP A 261 -12.13 -7.57 3.13
C ASP A 261 -13.64 -7.90 3.25
N GLY A 262 -14.26 -7.59 4.37
CA GLY A 262 -15.66 -7.93 4.61
C GLY A 262 -15.94 -9.44 4.67
N GLY A 263 -14.89 -10.27 4.81
CA GLY A 263 -14.99 -11.71 4.91
C GLY A 263 -14.95 -12.45 3.56
N VAL A 264 -14.46 -11.83 2.48
CA VAL A 264 -14.31 -12.47 1.16
C VAL A 264 -13.34 -13.65 1.24
N ILE A 265 -12.15 -13.45 1.80
CA ILE A 265 -11.15 -14.52 1.94
C ILE A 265 -11.64 -15.65 2.86
N ALA A 266 -12.38 -15.32 3.91
CA ALA A 266 -13.01 -16.34 4.75
C ALA A 266 -14.03 -17.17 3.98
N ALA A 267 -14.86 -16.53 3.13
CA ALA A 267 -15.83 -17.21 2.29
C ALA A 267 -15.14 -18.11 1.22
N MET A 268 -14.00 -17.68 0.67
CA MET A 268 -13.18 -18.51 -0.22
C MET A 268 -12.61 -19.75 0.51
N LYS A 269 -11.98 -19.53 1.66
CA LYS A 269 -11.36 -20.61 2.44
C LYS A 269 -12.38 -21.65 2.95
N THR A 270 -13.63 -21.26 3.15
CA THR A 270 -14.72 -22.15 3.56
C THR A 270 -15.49 -22.78 2.40
N GLY A 271 -15.06 -22.51 1.14
CA GLY A 271 -15.69 -23.08 -0.07
C GLY A 271 -17.02 -22.41 -0.45
N LYS A 272 -17.38 -21.30 0.18
CA LYS A 272 -18.59 -20.54 -0.18
C LYS A 272 -18.42 -19.73 -1.48
N ILE A 273 -17.19 -19.35 -1.79
CA ILE A 273 -16.78 -18.76 -3.05
C ILE A 273 -15.75 -19.70 -3.68
N ALA A 274 -15.98 -20.13 -4.93
CA ALA A 274 -14.97 -20.88 -5.68
C ALA A 274 -13.76 -20.01 -6.02
N LEU A 275 -12.57 -20.57 -5.90
CA LEU A 275 -11.30 -19.96 -6.32
C LEU A 275 -11.08 -20.21 -7.80
#